data_b22338e4b863137d0f8a62c301fa677c
#
_entry.id   b22338e4b863137d0f8a62c301fa677c
#
_cell.length_a   1.000
_cell.length_b   1.000
_cell.length_c   1.000
_cell.angle_alpha   90.00
_cell.angle_beta   90.00
_cell.angle_gamma   90.00
#
_symmetry.space_group_name_H-M   'P 1'
#
loop_
_entity.id
_entity.type
_entity.pdbx_description
1 polymer ?
#
loop_
_entity_poly.entity_id
_entity_poly.type
_entity_poly.pdbx_seq_one_letter_code
_entity_poly.pdbx_strand_id
1 'polypeptide(L)'
;MGWLYGDGGDGGAGGNGGNESGTGVSGVGGVGGAGGAGGLLFGNGGDGGVGGDGGDGSSTQDSGGDGGAGGAGGAGGWLLGNGGAGGAGGAASIKVATGGLGGDGGDAGLFGFGGDGGWGGRGVDARFGAAGGAAGAGGAGGWLYGDGGAGGVGGVGGAVFSLSSGDGGAGGAGGGGGWLFGNGGDGGAGGGGGGRFGSGSGAGGDGAVGGAGGAGAWFGNGGAGGVGGGGGRGTTAIGGDGGAGGAGGAGGWLYGDGGAGGAGGGGGRGGTGNDGGDGGDGGRGGDAQLLGNGGDGGAGGAGGPAGLALPPGPARPAGAAVPAVRCSAAPARPARTADPWLAPIFARSTLRHSHHLGGIAQTGAVADQQGQIAGLGRAGRQ
;
A
#
# COMPACT_ATOMS: atom_id res chain seq x y z
N MET A 1 -6.91 -9.11 36.79
CA MET A 1 -8.17 -9.80 36.40
C MET A 1 -8.53 -9.45 34.95
N GLY A 2 -7.66 -9.65 34.01
CA GLY A 2 -7.90 -9.30 32.61
C GLY A 2 -7.73 -10.47 31.63
N TRP A 3 -7.72 -11.69 32.13
CA TRP A 3 -7.45 -12.85 31.28
C TRP A 3 -8.63 -13.24 30.39
N LEU A 4 -9.84 -13.05 30.88
CA LEU A 4 -11.05 -13.51 30.18
C LEU A 4 -11.77 -12.36 29.49
N TYR A 5 -11.68 -11.16 30.05
CA TYR A 5 -12.38 -9.96 29.61
C TYR A 5 -11.49 -8.71 29.75
N GLY A 6 -11.46 -7.90 28.74
CA GLY A 6 -10.75 -6.60 28.73
C GLY A 6 -10.25 -6.25 27.35
N ASP A 7 -10.21 -4.98 27.04
CA ASP A 7 -9.63 -4.48 25.80
C ASP A 7 -8.09 -4.47 25.86
N GLY A 8 -7.44 -4.68 24.74
CA GLY A 8 -6.01 -4.47 24.58
C GLY A 8 -5.64 -3.01 24.75
N GLY A 9 -4.47 -2.74 25.31
CA GLY A 9 -3.95 -1.38 25.37
C GLY A 9 -3.36 -0.96 24.03
N ASP A 10 -3.46 0.35 23.73
CA ASP A 10 -2.89 0.90 22.50
C ASP A 10 -1.37 0.92 22.54
N GLY A 11 -0.76 0.74 21.38
CA GLY A 11 0.68 0.84 21.19
C GLY A 11 1.19 2.27 21.40
N GLY A 12 2.35 2.42 22.03
CA GLY A 12 2.99 3.73 22.18
C GLY A 12 3.52 4.27 20.85
N ALA A 13 3.51 5.59 20.67
CA ALA A 13 4.10 6.22 19.50
C ALA A 13 5.62 6.02 19.47
N GLY A 14 6.18 5.86 18.27
CA GLY A 14 7.62 5.87 18.03
C GLY A 14 8.23 7.24 18.31
N GLY A 15 9.45 7.29 18.83
CA GLY A 15 10.18 8.54 19.00
C GLY A 15 10.69 9.10 17.68
N ASN A 16 10.71 10.42 17.55
CA ASN A 16 11.27 11.05 16.34
C ASN A 16 12.79 10.81 16.23
N GLY A 17 13.28 10.72 15.02
CA GLY A 17 14.70 10.63 14.72
C GLY A 17 15.47 11.88 15.21
N GLY A 18 16.69 11.70 15.65
CA GLY A 18 17.56 12.80 16.07
C GLY A 18 17.99 13.66 14.90
N ASN A 19 17.92 14.98 15.06
CA ASN A 19 18.42 15.93 14.06
C ASN A 19 19.96 15.96 14.06
N GLU A 20 20.55 16.00 12.90
CA GLU A 20 22.01 16.11 12.74
C GLU A 20 22.42 17.57 12.50
N SER A 21 23.40 18.04 13.25
CA SER A 21 23.93 19.42 13.14
C SER A 21 25.27 19.54 12.42
N GLY A 22 25.81 18.41 11.95
CA GLY A 22 27.14 18.33 11.28
C GLY A 22 27.07 17.76 9.87
N THR A 23 28.00 16.88 9.55
CA THR A 23 28.13 16.17 8.26
C THR A 23 27.66 14.71 8.35
N GLY A 24 26.93 14.34 9.40
CA GLY A 24 26.40 13.01 9.64
C GLY A 24 25.07 12.70 8.94
N VAL A 25 24.54 11.52 9.20
CA VAL A 25 23.22 11.09 8.75
C VAL A 25 22.21 11.30 9.87
N SER A 26 21.07 11.90 9.57
CA SER A 26 19.99 12.09 10.55
C SER A 26 19.39 10.79 11.01
N GLY A 27 18.86 10.77 12.22
CA GLY A 27 18.24 9.59 12.81
C GLY A 27 16.95 9.19 12.12
N VAL A 28 16.72 7.89 12.00
CA VAL A 28 15.44 7.32 11.53
C VAL A 28 14.40 7.43 12.64
N GLY A 29 13.15 7.69 12.29
CA GLY A 29 12.03 7.69 13.22
C GLY A 29 11.84 6.31 13.87
N GLY A 30 11.50 6.28 15.14
CA GLY A 30 11.23 5.03 15.87
C GLY A 30 9.94 4.36 15.38
N VAL A 31 9.90 3.04 15.44
CA VAL A 31 8.69 2.28 15.12
C VAL A 31 7.62 2.48 16.20
N GLY A 32 6.37 2.62 15.80
CA GLY A 32 5.22 2.62 16.72
C GLY A 32 5.06 1.25 17.40
N GLY A 33 4.64 1.25 18.65
CA GLY A 33 4.36 0.01 19.38
C GLY A 33 3.14 -0.70 18.81
N ALA A 34 3.14 -2.04 18.80
CA ALA A 34 1.94 -2.79 18.46
C ALA A 34 0.86 -2.62 19.53
N GLY A 35 -0.40 -2.63 19.11
CA GLY A 35 -1.56 -2.71 20.00
C GLY A 35 -1.58 -4.04 20.74
N GLY A 36 -2.06 -4.03 21.98
CA GLY A 36 -2.26 -5.22 22.81
C GLY A 36 -3.45 -6.05 22.31
N ALA A 37 -3.40 -7.36 22.46
CA ALA A 37 -4.55 -8.19 22.18
C ALA A 37 -5.67 -7.99 23.22
N GLY A 38 -6.91 -8.14 22.78
CA GLY A 38 -8.07 -8.21 23.67
C GLY A 38 -8.01 -9.42 24.62
N GLY A 39 -8.89 -9.41 25.65
CA GLY A 39 -8.98 -10.52 26.60
C GLY A 39 -9.29 -11.84 25.91
N LEU A 40 -8.91 -12.96 26.55
CA LEU A 40 -9.02 -14.29 25.92
C LEU A 40 -10.39 -14.59 25.34
N LEU A 41 -11.47 -14.16 25.96
CA LEU A 41 -12.82 -14.45 25.53
C LEU A 41 -13.52 -13.22 24.93
N PHE A 42 -13.40 -12.07 25.58
CA PHE A 42 -14.07 -10.82 25.20
C PHE A 42 -13.10 -9.66 25.30
N GLY A 43 -13.15 -8.77 24.33
CA GLY A 43 -12.42 -7.51 24.31
C GLY A 43 -11.87 -7.18 22.93
N ASN A 44 -11.77 -5.92 22.62
CA ASN A 44 -11.20 -5.46 21.37
C ASN A 44 -9.67 -5.45 21.48
N GLY A 45 -8.99 -5.64 20.36
CA GLY A 45 -7.56 -5.34 20.25
C GLY A 45 -7.31 -3.83 20.42
N GLY A 46 -6.18 -3.45 20.97
CA GLY A 46 -5.73 -2.08 21.03
C GLY A 46 -5.18 -1.60 19.67
N ASP A 47 -5.20 -0.32 19.42
CA ASP A 47 -4.68 0.25 18.19
C ASP A 47 -3.13 0.27 18.19
N GLY A 48 -2.53 0.13 17.02
CA GLY A 48 -1.10 0.29 16.83
C GLY A 48 -0.66 1.75 17.00
N GLY A 49 0.50 1.97 17.62
CA GLY A 49 1.07 3.31 17.78
C GLY A 49 1.58 3.87 16.45
N VAL A 50 1.57 5.19 16.31
CA VAL A 50 2.14 5.86 15.13
C VAL A 50 3.67 5.74 15.11
N GLY A 51 4.27 5.65 13.93
CA GLY A 51 5.72 5.74 13.75
C GLY A 51 6.22 7.17 14.00
N GLY A 52 7.44 7.30 14.52
CA GLY A 52 8.08 8.60 14.69
C GLY A 52 8.56 9.19 13.36
N ASP A 53 8.62 10.51 13.29
CA ASP A 53 9.16 11.19 12.11
C ASP A 53 10.69 11.03 12.02
N GLY A 54 11.23 11.05 10.81
CA GLY A 54 12.66 11.07 10.59
C GLY A 54 13.29 12.38 11.08
N GLY A 55 14.55 12.33 11.52
CA GLY A 55 15.29 13.51 11.97
C GLY A 55 15.75 14.41 10.83
N ASP A 56 15.78 15.72 11.04
CA ASP A 56 16.22 16.70 10.04
C ASP A 56 17.74 16.71 9.88
N GLY A 57 18.21 16.72 8.63
CA GLY A 57 19.62 16.95 8.31
C GLY A 57 19.98 18.44 8.26
N SER A 58 21.21 18.79 8.66
CA SER A 58 21.66 20.19 8.77
C SER A 58 22.29 20.73 7.49
N SER A 59 22.80 19.89 6.59
CA SER A 59 23.53 20.31 5.40
C SER A 59 22.85 19.94 4.08
N THR A 60 23.26 20.61 2.99
CA THR A 60 22.73 20.31 1.65
C THR A 60 23.17 18.96 1.09
N GLN A 61 24.07 18.27 1.77
CA GLN A 61 24.64 16.99 1.33
C GLN A 61 24.22 15.79 2.19
N ASP A 62 23.66 16.02 3.40
CA ASP A 62 23.27 14.92 4.29
C ASP A 62 21.90 14.34 3.91
N SER A 63 21.74 13.06 4.02
CA SER A 63 20.44 12.38 3.91
C SER A 63 19.63 12.63 5.17
N GLY A 64 18.36 13.02 5.03
CA GLY A 64 17.39 13.02 6.11
C GLY A 64 17.10 11.61 6.62
N GLY A 65 16.50 11.50 7.80
CA GLY A 65 16.06 10.23 8.35
C GLY A 65 14.73 9.77 7.73
N ASP A 66 14.60 8.46 7.54
CA ASP A 66 13.32 7.85 7.16
C ASP A 66 12.29 7.97 8.28
N GLY A 67 11.03 8.01 7.93
CA GLY A 67 9.93 7.88 8.89
C GLY A 67 9.88 6.48 9.48
N GLY A 68 9.58 6.37 10.78
CA GLY A 68 9.37 5.09 11.45
C GLY A 68 8.07 4.41 11.00
N ALA A 69 8.03 3.09 10.98
CA ALA A 69 6.80 2.36 10.68
C ALA A 69 5.77 2.52 11.81
N GLY A 70 4.48 2.52 11.45
CA GLY A 70 3.38 2.39 12.41
C GLY A 70 3.34 0.99 13.02
N GLY A 71 2.85 0.87 14.24
CA GLY A 71 2.64 -0.41 14.91
C GLY A 71 1.41 -1.14 14.37
N ALA A 72 1.43 -2.46 14.40
CA ALA A 72 0.25 -3.25 14.06
C ALA A 72 -0.84 -3.10 15.12
N GLY A 73 -2.11 -3.18 14.71
CA GLY A 73 -3.25 -3.30 15.62
C GLY A 73 -3.26 -4.65 16.35
N GLY A 74 -3.77 -4.67 17.56
CA GLY A 74 -3.93 -5.90 18.36
C GLY A 74 -5.09 -6.77 17.88
N ALA A 75 -4.99 -8.07 18.09
CA ALA A 75 -6.09 -8.98 17.78
C ALA A 75 -7.24 -8.85 18.79
N GLY A 76 -8.47 -9.02 18.32
CA GLY A 76 -9.66 -9.11 19.18
C GLY A 76 -9.68 -10.37 20.03
N GLY A 77 -10.54 -10.36 21.08
CA GLY A 77 -10.77 -11.54 21.94
C GLY A 77 -11.38 -12.70 21.16
N TRP A 78 -11.05 -13.93 21.59
CA TRP A 78 -11.38 -15.12 20.81
C TRP A 78 -12.87 -15.29 20.50
N LEU A 79 -13.79 -14.99 21.42
CA LEU A 79 -15.22 -15.16 21.21
C LEU A 79 -15.85 -13.91 20.62
N LEU A 80 -15.59 -12.77 21.23
CA LEU A 80 -16.16 -11.49 20.78
C LEU A 80 -15.11 -10.37 20.96
N GLY A 81 -14.70 -9.78 19.86
CA GLY A 81 -13.78 -8.66 19.86
C GLY A 81 -13.39 -8.25 18.46
N ASN A 82 -13.30 -6.96 18.23
CA ASN A 82 -12.78 -6.41 16.99
C ASN A 82 -11.25 -6.36 17.04
N GLY A 83 -10.63 -6.46 15.88
CA GLY A 83 -9.21 -6.12 15.77
C GLY A 83 -8.98 -4.63 15.96
N GLY A 84 -7.84 -4.23 16.52
CA GLY A 84 -7.42 -2.84 16.62
C GLY A 84 -6.91 -2.30 15.29
N ALA A 85 -6.97 -1.01 15.06
CA ALA A 85 -6.44 -0.39 13.86
C ALA A 85 -4.90 -0.39 13.85
N GLY A 86 -4.29 -0.45 12.67
CA GLY A 86 -2.86 -0.24 12.50
C GLY A 86 -2.47 1.23 12.66
N GLY A 87 -1.30 1.50 13.24
CA GLY A 87 -0.76 2.85 13.40
C GLY A 87 -0.25 3.43 12.08
N ALA A 88 -0.32 4.74 11.94
CA ALA A 88 0.23 5.41 10.77
C ALA A 88 1.78 5.39 10.79
N GLY A 89 2.40 5.35 9.61
CA GLY A 89 3.84 5.58 9.45
C GLY A 89 4.22 7.04 9.67
N GLY A 90 5.41 7.26 10.22
CA GLY A 90 5.98 8.59 10.42
C GLY A 90 6.40 9.26 9.10
N ALA A 91 6.46 10.59 9.08
CA ALA A 91 6.92 11.32 7.91
C ALA A 91 8.44 11.16 7.72
N ALA A 92 8.86 11.16 6.45
CA ALA A 92 10.28 11.30 6.13
C ALA A 92 10.76 12.71 6.42
N SER A 93 12.06 12.85 6.65
CA SER A 93 12.72 14.14 6.78
C SER A 93 13.39 14.58 5.47
N ILE A 94 13.97 15.77 5.51
CA ILE A 94 14.61 16.49 4.40
C ILE A 94 15.64 15.60 3.70
N LYS A 95 15.50 15.38 2.39
CA LYS A 95 16.39 14.68 1.44
C LYS A 95 16.37 13.15 1.45
N VAL A 96 16.02 12.55 0.31
CA VAL A 96 16.17 11.14 -0.08
C VAL A 96 15.81 10.14 1.04
N ALA A 97 14.81 10.47 1.83
CA ALA A 97 14.26 9.60 2.86
C ALA A 97 12.88 9.09 2.43
N THR A 98 12.43 8.00 2.96
CA THR A 98 11.09 7.45 2.68
C THR A 98 10.16 7.67 3.87
N GLY A 99 8.89 7.91 3.59
CA GLY A 99 7.84 7.86 4.62
C GLY A 99 7.76 6.48 5.25
N GLY A 100 7.47 6.40 6.54
CA GLY A 100 7.30 5.13 7.26
C GLY A 100 6.13 4.32 6.72
N LEU A 101 6.20 3.00 6.85
CA LEU A 101 5.09 2.13 6.49
C LEU A 101 3.93 2.28 7.49
N GLY A 102 2.69 2.17 7.02
CA GLY A 102 1.54 1.98 7.91
C GLY A 102 1.56 0.60 8.53
N GLY A 103 1.08 0.47 9.76
CA GLY A 103 0.90 -0.83 10.44
C GLY A 103 -0.35 -1.56 9.95
N ASP A 104 -0.34 -2.88 9.97
CA ASP A 104 -1.51 -3.67 9.62
C ASP A 104 -2.58 -3.60 10.72
N GLY A 105 -3.85 -3.68 10.34
CA GLY A 105 -4.97 -3.84 11.25
C GLY A 105 -4.95 -5.23 11.90
N GLY A 106 -5.45 -5.33 13.13
CA GLY A 106 -5.58 -6.59 13.88
C GLY A 106 -6.77 -7.43 13.39
N ASP A 107 -6.67 -8.73 13.54
CA ASP A 107 -7.74 -9.66 13.21
C ASP A 107 -8.80 -9.73 14.34
N ALA A 108 -10.05 -9.95 13.97
CA ALA A 108 -11.12 -10.24 14.94
C ALA A 108 -11.09 -11.70 15.38
N GLY A 109 -11.82 -12.01 16.48
CA GLY A 109 -11.99 -13.37 16.98
C GLY A 109 -13.06 -14.18 16.22
N LEU A 110 -13.97 -14.84 16.97
CA LEU A 110 -15.08 -15.58 16.38
C LEU A 110 -16.17 -14.64 15.83
N PHE A 111 -16.49 -13.60 16.60
CA PHE A 111 -17.40 -12.52 16.23
C PHE A 111 -16.67 -11.18 16.38
N GLY A 112 -16.70 -10.35 15.35
CA GLY A 112 -16.09 -9.02 15.39
C GLY A 112 -15.58 -8.58 14.01
N PHE A 113 -15.19 -7.35 13.92
CA PHE A 113 -14.69 -6.74 12.68
C PHE A 113 -13.17 -6.68 12.72
N GLY A 114 -12.53 -6.90 11.57
CA GLY A 114 -11.10 -6.65 11.41
C GLY A 114 -10.76 -5.17 11.60
N GLY A 115 -9.60 -4.87 12.16
CA GLY A 115 -9.10 -3.50 12.29
C GLY A 115 -8.66 -2.93 10.93
N ASP A 116 -8.76 -1.62 10.76
CA ASP A 116 -8.29 -0.96 9.55
C ASP A 116 -6.75 -0.89 9.51
N GLY A 117 -6.17 -0.92 8.32
CA GLY A 117 -4.75 -0.70 8.12
C GLY A 117 -4.34 0.77 8.34
N GLY A 118 -3.14 0.98 8.89
CA GLY A 118 -2.57 2.30 9.11
C GLY A 118 -2.15 2.98 7.81
N TRP A 119 -2.16 4.29 7.81
CA TRP A 119 -1.73 5.09 6.67
C TRP A 119 -0.20 5.05 6.50
N GLY A 120 0.27 5.09 5.26
CA GLY A 120 1.69 5.30 4.99
C GLY A 120 2.15 6.71 5.33
N GLY A 121 3.38 6.84 5.82
CA GLY A 121 4.00 8.11 6.15
C GLY A 121 4.24 8.96 4.90
N ARG A 122 4.14 10.28 5.07
CA ARG A 122 4.37 11.22 3.98
C ARG A 122 5.85 11.39 3.67
N GLY A 123 6.21 11.45 2.37
CA GLY A 123 7.48 12.02 1.93
C GLY A 123 7.51 13.52 2.17
N VAL A 124 8.66 14.08 2.54
CA VAL A 124 8.82 15.51 2.83
C VAL A 124 9.32 16.27 1.61
N ASP A 125 8.84 17.51 1.49
CA ASP A 125 9.23 18.44 0.47
C ASP A 125 10.68 18.90 0.68
N ALA A 126 11.57 18.57 -0.26
CA ALA A 126 12.99 18.83 -0.11
C ALA A 126 13.71 19.10 -1.45
N ARG A 127 15.04 19.20 -1.39
CA ARG A 127 15.87 19.30 -2.58
C ARG A 127 15.82 18.03 -3.46
N PHE A 128 15.62 16.87 -2.84
CA PHE A 128 15.36 15.57 -3.47
C PHE A 128 14.04 15.05 -2.91
N GLY A 129 13.12 14.61 -3.73
CA GLY A 129 11.82 14.12 -3.30
C GLY A 129 11.93 12.82 -2.51
N ALA A 130 11.37 12.85 -1.32
CA ALA A 130 11.18 11.65 -0.52
C ALA A 130 9.95 10.88 -0.99
N ALA A 131 10.04 9.57 -1.13
CA ALA A 131 8.87 8.75 -1.44
C ALA A 131 7.93 8.66 -0.24
N GLY A 132 6.63 8.54 -0.49
CA GLY A 132 5.65 8.21 0.52
C GLY A 132 5.78 6.75 0.95
N GLY A 133 5.49 6.45 2.22
CA GLY A 133 5.44 5.08 2.73
C GLY A 133 4.20 4.33 2.24
N ALA A 134 4.30 3.02 2.07
CA ALA A 134 3.13 2.19 1.81
C ALA A 134 2.24 2.09 3.05
N ALA A 135 0.95 1.89 2.85
CA ALA A 135 -0.02 1.69 3.92
C ALA A 135 -0.07 0.23 4.39
N GLY A 136 -0.59 0.02 5.60
CA GLY A 136 -0.88 -1.30 6.14
C GLY A 136 -2.15 -1.90 5.58
N ALA A 137 -2.24 -3.23 5.61
CA ALA A 137 -3.44 -3.98 5.23
C ALA A 137 -4.49 -3.92 6.35
N GLY A 138 -5.76 -4.07 5.99
CA GLY A 138 -6.83 -4.30 6.96
C GLY A 138 -6.77 -5.72 7.54
N GLY A 139 -7.18 -5.88 8.79
CA GLY A 139 -7.28 -7.16 9.48
C GLY A 139 -8.48 -7.99 9.01
N ALA A 140 -8.43 -9.29 9.24
CA ALA A 140 -9.55 -10.18 8.90
C ALA A 140 -10.71 -10.02 9.86
N GLY A 141 -11.94 -10.16 9.31
CA GLY A 141 -13.17 -10.22 10.10
C GLY A 141 -13.29 -11.52 10.91
N GLY A 142 -14.23 -11.52 11.87
CA GLY A 142 -14.43 -12.64 12.79
C GLY A 142 -14.79 -13.94 12.08
N TRP A 143 -14.23 -15.05 12.58
CA TRP A 143 -14.32 -16.34 11.91
C TRP A 143 -15.76 -16.78 11.59
N LEU A 144 -16.73 -16.54 12.46
CA LEU A 144 -18.13 -16.85 12.19
C LEU A 144 -18.91 -15.68 11.60
N TYR A 145 -18.66 -14.49 12.11
CA TYR A 145 -19.32 -13.27 11.66
C TYR A 145 -18.41 -12.05 11.83
N GLY A 146 -18.22 -11.31 10.77
CA GLY A 146 -17.53 -10.01 10.78
C GLY A 146 -16.95 -9.63 9.45
N ASP A 147 -16.97 -8.35 9.15
CA ASP A 147 -16.37 -7.81 7.96
C ASP A 147 -14.85 -7.61 8.16
N GLY A 148 -14.09 -7.71 7.11
CA GLY A 148 -12.67 -7.34 7.11
C GLY A 148 -12.47 -5.84 7.25
N GLY A 149 -11.36 -5.42 7.85
CA GLY A 149 -10.97 -4.03 7.95
C GLY A 149 -10.53 -3.47 6.60
N ALA A 150 -10.67 -2.15 6.41
CA ALA A 150 -10.19 -1.49 5.21
C ALA A 150 -8.65 -1.39 5.20
N GLY A 151 -8.03 -1.40 4.02
CA GLY A 151 -6.62 -1.07 3.86
C GLY A 151 -6.34 0.41 4.08
N GLY A 152 -5.18 0.74 4.62
CA GLY A 152 -4.76 2.12 4.82
C GLY A 152 -4.45 2.85 3.51
N VAL A 153 -4.37 4.17 3.56
CA VAL A 153 -4.01 5.01 2.41
C VAL A 153 -2.49 5.18 2.34
N GLY A 154 -1.91 5.02 1.15
CA GLY A 154 -0.48 5.24 0.92
C GLY A 154 -0.05 6.68 1.14
N GLY A 155 1.18 6.88 1.61
CA GLY A 155 1.75 8.19 1.84
C GLY A 155 1.99 8.97 0.54
N VAL A 156 1.82 10.27 0.58
CA VAL A 156 2.09 11.14 -0.58
C VAL A 156 3.60 11.36 -0.70
N GLY A 157 4.12 11.33 -1.92
CA GLY A 157 5.51 11.65 -2.22
C GLY A 157 5.83 13.13 -1.99
N GLY A 158 7.06 13.41 -1.58
CA GLY A 158 7.53 14.78 -1.32
C GLY A 158 7.76 15.58 -2.60
N ALA A 159 7.42 16.87 -2.57
CA ALA A 159 7.66 17.79 -3.66
C ALA A 159 9.11 18.34 -3.61
N VAL A 160 9.67 18.75 -4.77
CA VAL A 160 11.05 19.20 -4.82
C VAL A 160 11.29 20.52 -5.54
N PHE A 161 12.46 21.13 -5.26
CA PHE A 161 12.90 22.35 -5.91
C PHE A 161 13.88 22.12 -7.08
N SER A 162 14.60 21.00 -7.19
CA SER A 162 15.72 20.89 -8.14
C SER A 162 15.89 19.58 -8.91
N LEU A 163 15.33 18.44 -8.48
CA LEU A 163 15.43 17.15 -9.19
C LEU A 163 14.08 16.46 -9.34
N SER A 164 14.00 15.12 -9.40
CA SER A 164 12.72 14.39 -9.48
C SER A 164 12.01 14.39 -8.12
N SER A 165 10.72 14.56 -8.13
CA SER A 165 9.86 14.46 -6.96
C SER A 165 9.76 13.01 -6.47
N GLY A 166 9.38 12.83 -5.20
CA GLY A 166 9.17 11.49 -4.63
C GLY A 166 7.87 10.86 -5.13
N ASP A 167 7.89 9.55 -5.28
CA ASP A 167 6.71 8.78 -5.67
C ASP A 167 5.76 8.59 -4.48
N GLY A 168 4.51 8.33 -4.75
CA GLY A 168 3.52 7.97 -3.73
C GLY A 168 3.78 6.58 -3.15
N GLY A 169 3.30 6.31 -1.95
CA GLY A 169 3.27 4.98 -1.34
C GLY A 169 2.04 4.18 -1.77
N ALA A 170 2.16 2.86 -1.88
CA ALA A 170 1.02 2.00 -2.24
C ALA A 170 -0.08 2.02 -1.18
N GLY A 171 -1.33 1.90 -1.59
CA GLY A 171 -2.47 1.66 -0.70
C GLY A 171 -2.45 0.24 -0.13
N GLY A 172 -2.92 0.08 1.11
CA GLY A 172 -3.03 -1.22 1.77
C GLY A 172 -4.16 -2.07 1.21
N ALA A 173 -4.02 -3.39 1.24
CA ALA A 173 -5.11 -4.28 0.88
C ALA A 173 -6.20 -4.28 1.96
N GLY A 174 -7.45 -4.47 1.58
CA GLY A 174 -8.54 -4.73 2.52
C GLY A 174 -8.44 -6.14 3.10
N GLY A 175 -8.85 -6.29 4.36
CA GLY A 175 -8.91 -7.58 5.05
C GLY A 175 -10.02 -8.48 4.50
N GLY A 176 -9.86 -9.77 4.60
CA GLY A 176 -10.92 -10.71 4.24
C GLY A 176 -12.10 -10.65 5.21
N GLY A 177 -13.33 -10.88 4.73
CA GLY A 177 -14.46 -11.15 5.59
C GLY A 177 -14.23 -12.44 6.37
N GLY A 178 -15.05 -12.67 7.42
CA GLY A 178 -15.01 -13.88 8.22
C GLY A 178 -15.20 -15.15 7.39
N TRP A 179 -15.25 -16.32 8.07
CA TRP A 179 -15.41 -17.57 7.33
C TRP A 179 -16.85 -17.78 6.84
N LEU A 180 -17.86 -17.53 7.68
CA LEU A 180 -19.25 -17.83 7.32
C LEU A 180 -20.02 -16.61 6.82
N PHE A 181 -20.01 -15.52 7.59
CA PHE A 181 -20.67 -14.26 7.23
C PHE A 181 -19.70 -13.10 7.37
N GLY A 182 -19.61 -12.27 6.35
CA GLY A 182 -18.85 -11.03 6.40
C GLY A 182 -18.39 -10.58 5.02
N ASN A 183 -18.35 -9.29 4.84
CA ASN A 183 -17.82 -8.68 3.63
C ASN A 183 -16.31 -8.52 3.72
N GLY A 184 -15.63 -8.57 2.61
CA GLY A 184 -14.23 -8.12 2.52
C GLY A 184 -14.12 -6.62 2.75
N GLY A 185 -13.07 -6.17 3.37
CA GLY A 185 -12.72 -4.77 3.52
C GLY A 185 -12.29 -4.13 2.20
N ASP A 186 -12.49 -2.85 2.06
CA ASP A 186 -12.05 -2.11 0.87
C ASP A 186 -10.53 -1.93 0.86
N GLY A 187 -9.93 -1.92 -0.30
CA GLY A 187 -8.52 -1.55 -0.48
C GLY A 187 -8.30 -0.06 -0.29
N GLY A 188 -7.17 0.31 0.31
CA GLY A 188 -6.79 1.71 0.51
C GLY A 188 -6.34 2.39 -0.78
N ALA A 189 -6.49 3.70 -0.86
CA ALA A 189 -6.00 4.47 -1.99
C ALA A 189 -4.47 4.51 -2.04
N GLY A 190 -3.90 4.53 -3.24
CA GLY A 190 -2.49 4.82 -3.45
C GLY A 190 -2.18 6.30 -3.18
N GLY A 191 -0.99 6.58 -2.65
CA GLY A 191 -0.50 7.94 -2.44
C GLY A 191 -0.21 8.65 -3.76
N GLY A 192 -0.46 9.94 -3.80
CA GLY A 192 -0.09 10.76 -4.96
C GLY A 192 1.42 11.00 -5.05
N GLY A 193 1.94 11.12 -6.26
CA GLY A 193 3.32 11.55 -6.49
C GLY A 193 3.55 13.01 -6.10
N GLY A 194 4.75 13.32 -5.64
CA GLY A 194 5.15 14.66 -5.27
C GLY A 194 5.14 15.62 -6.47
N GLY A 195 4.57 16.79 -6.28
CA GLY A 195 4.61 17.86 -7.26
C GLY A 195 5.93 18.66 -7.15
N ARG A 196 6.09 19.65 -8.00
CA ARG A 196 7.27 20.50 -7.98
C ARG A 196 6.93 21.96 -7.73
N PHE A 197 7.79 22.59 -6.91
CA PHE A 197 7.76 24.03 -6.68
C PHE A 197 9.06 24.64 -7.22
N GLY A 198 8.98 25.52 -8.23
CA GLY A 198 10.16 26.23 -8.72
C GLY A 198 10.55 25.95 -10.17
N SER A 199 11.66 26.56 -10.62
CA SER A 199 12.11 26.60 -12.04
C SER A 199 13.17 25.55 -12.41
N GLY A 200 13.44 24.58 -11.59
CA GLY A 200 14.42 23.53 -11.88
C GLY A 200 13.89 22.45 -12.85
N SER A 201 14.73 21.49 -13.25
CA SER A 201 14.56 20.57 -14.38
C SER A 201 14.08 19.15 -14.02
N GLY A 202 13.30 18.91 -12.97
CA GLY A 202 12.88 17.58 -12.57
C GLY A 202 11.48 17.17 -13.02
N ALA A 203 11.26 15.87 -13.11
CA ALA A 203 9.96 15.23 -13.33
C ALA A 203 9.07 15.29 -12.09
N GLY A 204 7.77 15.22 -12.26
CA GLY A 204 6.84 14.88 -11.19
C GLY A 204 7.05 13.45 -10.70
N GLY A 205 6.80 13.15 -9.43
CA GLY A 205 6.79 11.79 -8.91
C GLY A 205 5.56 11.03 -9.38
N ASP A 206 5.66 9.72 -9.49
CA ASP A 206 4.55 8.89 -9.90
C ASP A 206 3.55 8.65 -8.75
N GLY A 207 2.29 8.54 -9.10
CA GLY A 207 1.24 8.08 -8.20
C GLY A 207 1.36 6.58 -7.98
N ALA A 208 1.07 6.12 -6.76
CA ALA A 208 1.14 4.71 -6.42
C ALA A 208 -0.16 3.96 -6.68
N VAL A 209 -0.04 2.64 -6.72
CA VAL A 209 -1.19 1.75 -6.92
C VAL A 209 -2.13 1.77 -5.70
N GLY A 210 -3.43 1.63 -5.95
CA GLY A 210 -4.43 1.38 -4.92
C GLY A 210 -4.35 -0.06 -4.42
N GLY A 211 -4.70 -0.30 -3.16
CA GLY A 211 -4.77 -1.62 -2.57
C GLY A 211 -5.90 -2.47 -3.15
N ALA A 212 -5.75 -3.79 -3.13
CA ALA A 212 -6.83 -4.69 -3.50
C ALA A 212 -7.90 -4.74 -2.40
N GLY A 213 -9.15 -4.95 -2.78
CA GLY A 213 -10.23 -5.26 -1.85
C GLY A 213 -10.11 -6.69 -1.31
N GLY A 214 -10.56 -6.91 -0.09
CA GLY A 214 -10.60 -8.21 0.58
C GLY A 214 -11.70 -9.13 0.03
N ALA A 215 -11.52 -10.44 0.16
CA ALA A 215 -12.55 -11.40 -0.23
C ALA A 215 -13.69 -11.46 0.78
N GLY A 216 -14.92 -11.67 0.32
CA GLY A 216 -16.07 -11.97 1.19
C GLY A 216 -16.01 -13.38 1.77
N ALA A 217 -16.71 -13.61 2.90
CA ALA A 217 -16.94 -14.92 3.53
C ALA A 217 -17.78 -15.83 2.63
N TRP A 218 -18.29 -16.97 3.17
CA TRP A 218 -19.23 -17.80 2.43
C TRP A 218 -20.46 -17.01 1.98
N PHE A 219 -20.97 -16.16 2.87
CA PHE A 219 -22.03 -15.19 2.62
C PHE A 219 -21.49 -13.79 2.87
N GLY A 220 -21.11 -13.09 1.82
CA GLY A 220 -20.60 -11.74 1.91
C GLY A 220 -20.07 -11.24 0.60
N ASN A 221 -20.00 -9.96 0.42
CA ASN A 221 -19.46 -9.32 -0.79
C ASN A 221 -17.95 -9.16 -0.68
N GLY A 222 -17.26 -9.15 -1.80
CA GLY A 222 -15.88 -8.69 -1.87
C GLY A 222 -15.79 -7.19 -1.66
N GLY A 223 -14.71 -6.72 -1.03
CA GLY A 223 -14.41 -5.31 -0.88
C GLY A 223 -14.00 -4.65 -2.19
N ALA A 224 -14.23 -3.35 -2.32
CA ALA A 224 -13.79 -2.60 -3.49
C ALA A 224 -12.26 -2.43 -3.50
N GLY A 225 -11.66 -2.35 -4.68
CA GLY A 225 -10.26 -1.96 -4.84
C GLY A 225 -10.05 -0.47 -4.59
N GLY A 226 -8.93 -0.10 -4.00
CA GLY A 226 -8.55 1.28 -3.77
C GLY A 226 -8.22 2.03 -5.05
N VAL A 227 -8.44 3.34 -5.07
CA VAL A 227 -8.07 4.18 -6.22
C VAL A 227 -6.54 4.34 -6.32
N GLY A 228 -6.02 4.45 -7.53
CA GLY A 228 -4.61 4.79 -7.76
C GLY A 228 -4.30 6.24 -7.41
N GLY A 229 -3.08 6.51 -6.94
CA GLY A 229 -2.60 7.86 -6.66
C GLY A 229 -2.42 8.68 -7.93
N GLY A 230 -2.67 9.98 -7.88
CA GLY A 230 -2.38 10.87 -9.01
C GLY A 230 -0.87 11.14 -9.17
N GLY A 231 -0.40 11.31 -10.39
CA GLY A 231 0.97 11.72 -10.69
C GLY A 231 1.24 13.18 -10.30
N GLY A 232 2.48 13.45 -9.94
CA GLY A 232 2.96 14.77 -9.56
C GLY A 232 3.21 15.69 -10.76
N ARG A 233 3.20 16.99 -10.50
CA ARG A 233 3.45 17.99 -11.55
C ARG A 233 4.93 18.15 -11.86
N GLY A 234 5.34 18.06 -13.13
CA GLY A 234 6.63 18.53 -13.63
C GLY A 234 6.67 20.03 -13.88
N THR A 235 7.85 20.67 -13.88
CA THR A 235 8.02 22.11 -14.23
C THR A 235 8.71 22.33 -15.55
N THR A 236 9.78 21.62 -15.84
CA THR A 236 10.52 21.64 -17.10
C THR A 236 10.81 20.24 -17.60
N ALA A 237 10.15 19.22 -17.03
CA ALA A 237 10.20 17.83 -17.43
C ALA A 237 8.78 17.28 -17.48
N ILE A 238 8.65 16.00 -17.78
CA ILE A 238 7.36 15.30 -17.84
C ILE A 238 6.64 15.34 -16.49
N GLY A 239 5.30 15.28 -16.48
CA GLY A 239 4.50 14.97 -15.30
C GLY A 239 4.71 13.52 -14.89
N GLY A 240 4.54 13.23 -13.59
CA GLY A 240 4.53 11.84 -13.10
C GLY A 240 3.30 11.09 -13.58
N ASP A 241 3.40 9.79 -13.73
CA ASP A 241 2.28 8.93 -14.14
C ASP A 241 1.30 8.72 -12.98
N GLY A 242 0.06 8.48 -13.30
CA GLY A 242 -0.96 8.06 -12.32
C GLY A 242 -0.79 6.59 -11.96
N GLY A 243 -1.02 6.25 -10.69
CA GLY A 243 -1.00 4.87 -10.21
C GLY A 243 -2.22 4.08 -10.69
N ALA A 244 -2.08 2.78 -10.86
CA ALA A 244 -3.21 1.92 -11.19
C ALA A 244 -4.18 1.79 -10.00
N GLY A 245 -5.46 1.60 -10.29
CA GLY A 245 -6.47 1.22 -9.29
C GLY A 245 -6.27 -0.23 -8.83
N GLY A 246 -6.59 -0.50 -7.56
CA GLY A 246 -6.58 -1.84 -6.99
C GLY A 246 -7.68 -2.73 -7.55
N ALA A 247 -7.47 -4.04 -7.56
CA ALA A 247 -8.51 -4.98 -7.92
C ALA A 247 -9.59 -5.06 -6.82
N GLY A 248 -10.83 -5.27 -7.22
CA GLY A 248 -11.91 -5.63 -6.29
C GLY A 248 -11.71 -7.05 -5.74
N GLY A 249 -12.14 -7.27 -4.51
CA GLY A 249 -12.13 -8.59 -3.85
C GLY A 249 -13.15 -9.55 -4.43
N ALA A 250 -12.88 -10.85 -4.31
CA ALA A 250 -13.86 -11.86 -4.71
C ALA A 250 -15.09 -11.85 -3.77
N GLY A 251 -16.26 -12.06 -4.33
CA GLY A 251 -17.49 -12.29 -3.56
C GLY A 251 -17.43 -13.62 -2.81
N GLY A 252 -18.37 -13.81 -1.88
CA GLY A 252 -18.45 -15.00 -1.04
C GLY A 252 -18.64 -16.29 -1.83
N TRP A 253 -18.12 -17.38 -1.24
CA TRP A 253 -18.09 -18.66 -1.93
C TRP A 253 -19.48 -19.18 -2.29
N LEU A 254 -20.50 -18.99 -1.47
CA LEU A 254 -21.87 -19.43 -1.73
C LEU A 254 -22.74 -18.30 -2.28
N TYR A 255 -22.67 -17.15 -1.64
CA TYR A 255 -23.46 -15.98 -2.01
C TYR A 255 -22.70 -14.69 -1.72
N GLY A 256 -22.55 -13.87 -2.73
CA GLY A 256 -21.94 -12.54 -2.61
C GLY A 256 -21.50 -11.98 -3.94
N ASP A 257 -21.57 -10.69 -4.07
CA ASP A 257 -21.09 -9.98 -5.23
C ASP A 257 -19.56 -9.74 -5.13
N GLY A 258 -18.87 -9.80 -6.23
CA GLY A 258 -17.49 -9.34 -6.34
C GLY A 258 -17.38 -7.83 -6.12
N GLY A 259 -16.31 -7.38 -5.47
CA GLY A 259 -16.05 -5.96 -5.26
C GLY A 259 -15.69 -5.23 -6.55
N ALA A 260 -16.01 -3.95 -6.65
CA ALA A 260 -15.60 -3.14 -7.80
C ALA A 260 -14.08 -2.91 -7.82
N GLY A 261 -13.48 -2.81 -8.99
CA GLY A 261 -12.09 -2.38 -9.15
C GLY A 261 -11.95 -0.87 -8.88
N GLY A 262 -10.83 -0.47 -8.30
CA GLY A 262 -10.53 0.94 -8.05
C GLY A 262 -10.22 1.70 -9.34
N ALA A 263 -10.53 2.99 -9.38
CA ALA A 263 -10.15 3.83 -10.51
C ALA A 263 -8.62 4.05 -10.56
N GLY A 264 -8.06 4.19 -11.75
CA GLY A 264 -6.69 4.64 -11.95
C GLY A 264 -6.52 6.11 -11.60
N GLY A 265 -5.34 6.48 -11.09
CA GLY A 265 -4.97 7.86 -10.81
C GLY A 265 -4.74 8.68 -12.08
N GLY A 266 -5.03 9.98 -12.03
CA GLY A 266 -4.71 10.87 -13.16
C GLY A 266 -3.21 11.12 -13.27
N GLY A 267 -2.71 11.28 -14.50
CA GLY A 267 -1.34 11.72 -14.76
C GLY A 267 -1.10 13.15 -14.32
N GLY A 268 0.13 13.44 -13.93
CA GLY A 268 0.58 14.76 -13.51
C GLY A 268 0.76 15.71 -14.70
N ARG A 269 0.65 17.02 -14.44
CA ARG A 269 0.85 18.02 -15.49
C ARG A 269 2.33 18.11 -15.91
N GLY A 270 2.58 18.10 -17.21
CA GLY A 270 3.90 18.38 -17.78
C GLY A 270 4.38 19.82 -17.56
N GLY A 271 5.70 19.98 -17.52
CA GLY A 271 6.36 21.28 -17.50
C GLY A 271 6.38 21.92 -18.87
N THR A 272 6.91 23.16 -18.95
CA THR A 272 6.98 23.93 -20.19
C THR A 272 7.71 23.14 -21.28
N GLY A 273 7.04 22.88 -22.41
CA GLY A 273 7.59 22.14 -23.53
C GLY A 273 7.66 20.61 -23.34
N ASN A 274 7.05 20.05 -22.30
CA ASN A 274 7.03 18.62 -22.02
C ASN A 274 5.62 18.09 -21.84
N ASP A 275 5.48 16.77 -22.05
CA ASP A 275 4.22 16.06 -21.93
C ASP A 275 3.76 15.92 -20.47
N GLY A 276 2.45 15.80 -20.27
CA GLY A 276 1.89 15.31 -19.01
C GLY A 276 2.20 13.82 -18.81
N GLY A 277 2.11 13.36 -17.58
CA GLY A 277 2.19 11.93 -17.27
C GLY A 277 0.97 11.16 -17.79
N ASP A 278 1.14 9.88 -17.98
CA ASP A 278 0.04 8.97 -18.34
C ASP A 278 -0.95 8.81 -17.18
N GLY A 279 -2.21 8.56 -17.50
CA GLY A 279 -3.19 8.13 -16.49
C GLY A 279 -2.94 6.67 -16.08
N GLY A 280 -3.23 6.32 -14.83
CA GLY A 280 -3.16 4.94 -14.34
C GLY A 280 -4.27 4.05 -14.92
N ASP A 281 -4.01 2.77 -15.02
CA ASP A 281 -5.02 1.79 -15.41
C ASP A 281 -6.11 1.65 -14.34
N GLY A 282 -7.35 1.39 -14.73
CA GLY A 282 -8.41 1.00 -13.79
C GLY A 282 -8.19 -0.41 -13.26
N GLY A 283 -8.54 -0.65 -12.00
CA GLY A 283 -8.49 -1.97 -11.37
C GLY A 283 -9.53 -2.93 -11.94
N ARG A 284 -9.23 -4.21 -11.90
CA ARG A 284 -10.18 -5.27 -12.28
C ARG A 284 -11.27 -5.41 -11.21
N GLY A 285 -12.54 -5.63 -11.61
CA GLY A 285 -13.60 -6.05 -10.69
C GLY A 285 -13.34 -7.46 -10.16
N GLY A 286 -13.84 -7.75 -8.96
CA GLY A 286 -13.77 -9.06 -8.31
C GLY A 286 -14.74 -10.07 -8.92
N ASP A 287 -14.39 -11.35 -8.83
CA ASP A 287 -15.24 -12.43 -9.31
C ASP A 287 -16.34 -12.77 -8.29
N ALA A 288 -17.56 -13.02 -8.73
CA ALA A 288 -18.56 -13.75 -7.92
C ALA A 288 -18.24 -15.26 -7.99
N GLN A 289 -18.51 -16.00 -6.88
CA GLN A 289 -18.17 -17.42 -6.84
C GLN A 289 -19.34 -18.29 -7.33
N LEU A 290 -20.33 -18.60 -6.49
CA LEU A 290 -21.44 -19.48 -6.87
C LEU A 290 -22.71 -18.69 -7.24
N LEU A 291 -23.13 -17.78 -6.38
CA LEU A 291 -24.30 -16.91 -6.60
C LEU A 291 -23.91 -15.47 -6.30
N GLY A 292 -24.08 -14.61 -7.27
CA GLY A 292 -23.76 -13.17 -7.18
C GLY A 292 -23.41 -12.56 -8.52
N ASN A 293 -23.13 -11.30 -8.51
CA ASN A 293 -22.67 -10.56 -9.67
C ASN A 293 -21.15 -10.33 -9.56
N GLY A 294 -20.43 -10.41 -10.66
CA GLY A 294 -19.05 -9.91 -10.70
C GLY A 294 -18.99 -8.41 -10.50
N GLY A 295 -17.92 -7.93 -9.88
CA GLY A 295 -17.70 -6.50 -9.67
C GLY A 295 -17.38 -5.76 -10.97
N ASP A 296 -17.73 -4.49 -11.00
CA ASP A 296 -17.37 -3.63 -12.13
C ASP A 296 -15.86 -3.36 -12.16
N GLY A 297 -15.29 -3.19 -13.34
CA GLY A 297 -13.92 -2.72 -13.50
C GLY A 297 -13.82 -1.23 -13.20
N GLY A 298 -12.72 -0.79 -12.61
CA GLY A 298 -12.45 0.61 -12.32
C GLY A 298 -12.21 1.44 -13.60
N ALA A 299 -12.54 2.71 -13.56
CA ALA A 299 -12.22 3.61 -14.66
C ALA A 299 -10.71 3.83 -14.78
N GLY A 300 -10.20 3.97 -15.99
CA GLY A 300 -8.82 4.43 -16.22
C GLY A 300 -8.65 5.90 -15.85
N GLY A 301 -7.48 6.28 -15.40
CA GLY A 301 -7.11 7.66 -15.09
C GLY A 301 -6.96 8.51 -16.36
N ALA A 302 -7.26 9.80 -16.25
CA ALA A 302 -6.98 10.72 -17.33
C ALA A 302 -5.47 11.01 -17.43
N GLY A 303 -4.96 11.13 -18.65
CA GLY A 303 -3.61 11.64 -18.88
C GLY A 303 -3.47 13.08 -18.40
N GLY A 304 -2.29 13.42 -17.91
CA GLY A 304 -1.95 14.76 -17.45
C GLY A 304 -1.91 15.78 -18.60
N PRO A 305 -2.29 17.05 -18.36
CA PRO A 305 -2.16 18.07 -19.38
C PRO A 305 -0.69 18.39 -19.63
N ALA A 306 -0.33 18.55 -20.91
CA ALA A 306 0.99 18.99 -21.31
C ALA A 306 1.30 20.42 -20.81
N GLY A 307 2.57 20.76 -20.79
CA GLY A 307 3.03 22.13 -20.64
C GLY A 307 2.64 23.00 -21.84
N LEU A 308 2.93 24.29 -21.77
CA LEU A 308 2.40 25.35 -22.67
C LEU A 308 2.65 25.16 -24.18
N ALA A 309 3.17 24.07 -24.70
CA ALA A 309 3.46 23.87 -26.13
C ALA A 309 3.18 22.45 -26.69
N LEU A 310 2.66 21.50 -25.91
CA LEU A 310 2.47 20.11 -26.33
C LEU A 310 1.06 19.60 -25.97
N PRO A 311 0.54 18.58 -26.71
CA PRO A 311 -0.76 17.98 -26.40
C PRO A 311 -0.74 17.22 -25.06
N PRO A 312 -1.89 17.00 -24.42
CA PRO A 312 -1.96 16.20 -23.19
C PRO A 312 -1.46 14.77 -23.40
N GLY A 313 -0.93 14.15 -22.35
CA GLY A 313 -0.59 12.73 -22.35
C GLY A 313 -1.81 11.82 -22.61
N PRO A 314 -1.60 10.57 -23.01
CA PRO A 314 -2.68 9.65 -23.29
C PRO A 314 -3.46 9.27 -22.03
N ALA A 315 -4.77 9.12 -22.17
CA ALA A 315 -5.61 8.53 -21.13
C ALA A 315 -5.49 6.99 -21.19
N ARG A 316 -5.46 6.37 -20.02
CA ARG A 316 -5.43 4.91 -19.91
C ARG A 316 -6.83 4.31 -20.04
N PRO A 317 -6.93 3.06 -20.54
CA PRO A 317 -8.23 2.40 -20.63
C PRO A 317 -8.82 2.12 -19.25
N ALA A 318 -10.14 2.02 -19.19
CA ALA A 318 -10.84 1.51 -18.03
C ALA A 318 -10.45 0.05 -17.75
N GLY A 319 -10.44 -0.34 -16.48
CA GLY A 319 -10.29 -1.74 -16.07
C GLY A 319 -11.42 -2.60 -16.64
N ALA A 320 -11.13 -3.90 -16.82
CA ALA A 320 -12.13 -4.83 -17.31
C ALA A 320 -13.24 -5.05 -16.27
N ALA A 321 -14.49 -4.85 -16.67
CA ALA A 321 -15.63 -5.29 -15.89
C ALA A 321 -15.73 -6.83 -15.93
N VAL A 322 -16.00 -7.44 -14.79
CA VAL A 322 -16.23 -8.88 -14.71
C VAL A 322 -17.72 -9.14 -14.95
N PRO A 323 -18.08 -9.99 -15.93
CA PRO A 323 -19.48 -10.26 -16.21
C PRO A 323 -20.16 -10.94 -15.00
N ALA A 324 -21.42 -10.60 -14.77
CA ALA A 324 -22.23 -11.24 -13.74
C ALA A 324 -22.28 -12.77 -13.93
N VAL A 325 -21.90 -13.50 -12.89
CA VAL A 325 -22.04 -14.97 -12.86
C VAL A 325 -23.44 -15.28 -12.36
N ARG A 326 -24.35 -15.53 -13.29
CA ARG A 326 -25.67 -16.07 -12.97
C ARG A 326 -25.60 -17.58 -13.09
N CYS A 327 -25.27 -18.27 -12.02
CA CYS A 327 -25.38 -19.72 -12.00
C CYS A 327 -26.80 -20.14 -11.64
N SER A 328 -27.52 -20.68 -12.61
CA SER A 328 -28.62 -21.62 -12.32
C SER A 328 -27.97 -22.95 -11.94
N ALA A 329 -27.99 -23.28 -10.66
CA ALA A 329 -27.69 -24.60 -10.07
C ALA A 329 -26.69 -25.47 -10.87
N ALA A 330 -25.43 -25.12 -10.89
CA ALA A 330 -24.37 -26.05 -11.27
C ALA A 330 -23.85 -26.77 -10.01
N PRO A 331 -23.52 -28.07 -10.08
CA PRO A 331 -22.99 -28.80 -8.93
C PRO A 331 -21.70 -28.15 -8.44
N ALA A 332 -21.57 -28.03 -7.10
CA ALA A 332 -20.42 -27.47 -6.44
C ALA A 332 -19.12 -28.08 -6.99
N ARG A 333 -18.25 -27.24 -7.52
CA ARG A 333 -16.88 -27.65 -7.85
C ARG A 333 -16.14 -27.90 -6.52
N PRO A 334 -15.41 -29.02 -6.40
CA PRO A 334 -14.53 -29.20 -5.24
C PRO A 334 -13.53 -28.04 -5.17
N ALA A 335 -13.23 -27.58 -3.96
CA ALA A 335 -12.26 -26.54 -3.70
C ALA A 335 -10.98 -26.83 -4.49
N ARG A 336 -10.63 -25.95 -5.42
CA ARG A 336 -9.33 -26.01 -6.06
C ARG A 336 -8.32 -25.62 -5.00
N THR A 337 -7.47 -26.56 -4.61
CA THR A 337 -6.19 -26.24 -3.98
C THR A 337 -5.52 -25.15 -4.83
N ALA A 338 -5.09 -24.08 -4.16
CA ALA A 338 -4.41 -22.95 -4.80
C ALA A 338 -3.43 -23.47 -5.85
N ASP A 339 -3.67 -23.10 -7.10
CA ASP A 339 -2.86 -23.56 -8.23
C ASP A 339 -1.48 -22.89 -8.11
N PRO A 340 -0.39 -23.66 -7.91
CA PRO A 340 0.94 -23.06 -7.77
C PRO A 340 1.43 -22.32 -9.03
N TRP A 341 0.64 -22.33 -10.08
CA TRP A 341 0.96 -21.70 -11.37
C TRP A 341 0.50 -20.24 -11.50
N LEU A 342 -0.31 -19.71 -10.57
CA LEU A 342 -0.73 -18.30 -10.60
C LEU A 342 0.27 -17.34 -9.94
N ALA A 343 1.25 -17.85 -9.21
CA ALA A 343 2.30 -17.05 -8.61
C ALA A 343 3.22 -16.29 -9.61
N PRO A 344 3.43 -16.74 -10.88
CA PRO A 344 4.29 -16.02 -11.79
C PRO A 344 3.63 -14.86 -12.55
N ILE A 345 2.30 -14.69 -12.49
CA ILE A 345 1.62 -13.68 -13.33
C ILE A 345 1.71 -12.30 -12.70
N PHE A 346 1.74 -12.21 -11.37
CA PHE A 346 1.89 -10.93 -10.66
C PHE A 346 3.32 -10.39 -10.65
N ALA A 347 4.34 -11.26 -10.85
CA ALA A 347 5.74 -10.83 -10.92
C ALA A 347 6.13 -10.25 -12.29
N ARG A 348 5.26 -10.30 -13.30
CA ARG A 348 5.58 -9.79 -14.65
C ARG A 348 5.08 -8.40 -14.97
N SER A 349 4.18 -7.82 -14.17
CA SER A 349 3.69 -6.47 -14.44
C SER A 349 4.61 -5.36 -13.91
N THR A 350 5.48 -5.67 -12.94
CA THR A 350 6.44 -4.71 -12.40
C THR A 350 7.73 -4.58 -13.23
N LEU A 351 7.91 -5.41 -14.28
CA LEU A 351 9.15 -5.41 -15.08
C LEU A 351 9.01 -4.75 -16.47
N ARG A 352 7.85 -4.17 -16.81
CA ARG A 352 7.66 -3.56 -18.14
C ARG A 352 7.85 -2.04 -18.21
N HIS A 353 8.07 -1.37 -17.07
CA HIS A 353 8.23 0.09 -17.05
C HIS A 353 9.65 0.61 -16.93
N SER A 354 10.67 -0.26 -16.94
CA SER A 354 12.09 0.18 -16.85
C SER A 354 12.83 0.32 -18.18
N HIS A 355 12.14 0.31 -19.33
CA HIS A 355 12.82 0.35 -20.63
C HIS A 355 12.87 1.70 -21.33
N HIS A 356 12.60 2.81 -20.65
CA HIS A 356 12.71 4.14 -21.29
C HIS A 356 13.65 5.13 -20.61
N LEU A 357 14.48 4.68 -19.68
CA LEU A 357 15.59 5.53 -19.24
C LEU A 357 16.91 4.86 -19.61
N GLY A 358 17.56 5.44 -20.61
CA GLY A 358 18.87 5.04 -21.08
C GLY A 358 19.90 5.01 -19.97
N GLY A 359 20.52 3.88 -19.83
CA GLY A 359 21.90 3.68 -19.43
C GLY A 359 22.42 4.37 -18.19
N ILE A 360 22.30 3.76 -17.04
CA ILE A 360 23.43 3.60 -16.12
C ILE A 360 23.24 2.26 -15.41
N ALA A 361 24.09 1.30 -15.74
CA ALA A 361 24.15 0.02 -15.05
C ALA A 361 24.67 0.24 -13.61
N GLN A 362 23.83 -0.05 -12.63
CA GLN A 362 24.33 -0.38 -11.29
C GLN A 362 23.99 -1.83 -11.00
N THR A 363 25.00 -2.67 -11.09
CA THR A 363 25.03 -4.03 -10.61
C THR A 363 24.99 -4.01 -9.07
N GLY A 364 23.79 -4.12 -8.51
CA GLY A 364 23.59 -4.42 -7.09
C GLY A 364 23.36 -5.92 -6.95
N ALA A 365 24.38 -6.66 -6.52
CA ALA A 365 24.27 -8.06 -6.18
C ALA A 365 23.39 -8.22 -4.94
N VAL A 366 22.24 -8.87 -5.10
CA VAL A 366 21.45 -9.40 -3.98
C VAL A 366 22.18 -10.65 -3.50
N ALA A 367 22.76 -10.59 -2.30
CA ALA A 367 23.35 -11.74 -1.64
C ALA A 367 22.22 -12.68 -1.17
N ASP A 368 22.16 -13.84 -1.79
CA ASP A 368 21.36 -14.98 -1.32
C ASP A 368 22.02 -15.56 -0.05
N GLN A 369 21.34 -15.48 1.07
CA GLN A 369 21.73 -16.15 2.31
C GLN A 369 21.10 -17.55 2.34
N GLN A 370 21.74 -18.50 1.70
CA GLN A 370 21.60 -19.91 2.10
C GLN A 370 22.94 -20.48 2.46
N GLY A 371 23.07 -20.82 3.74
CA GLY A 371 24.24 -21.41 4.31
C GLY A 371 24.57 -22.79 3.74
N GLN A 372 25.84 -23.06 3.59
CA GLN A 372 26.38 -24.40 3.72
C GLN A 372 27.72 -24.35 4.46
N ILE A 373 27.70 -24.97 5.60
CA ILE A 373 28.89 -25.40 6.34
C ILE A 373 29.41 -26.64 5.63
N ALA A 374 30.62 -26.66 5.20
CA ALA A 374 31.50 -27.84 5.28
C ALA A 374 32.90 -27.58 4.67
N GLY A 375 33.91 -27.97 5.37
CA GLY A 375 35.13 -28.48 4.77
C GLY A 375 36.45 -27.87 5.20
N LEU A 376 36.96 -28.34 6.28
CA LEU A 376 38.37 -28.37 6.69
C LEU A 376 39.37 -28.67 5.53
N GLY A 377 40.45 -27.97 5.47
CA GLY A 377 41.57 -28.33 4.62
C GLY A 377 42.83 -27.49 4.82
N ARG A 378 43.61 -27.88 5.69
CA ARG A 378 44.99 -27.75 6.16
C ARG A 378 46.06 -27.52 5.07
N ALA A 379 47.15 -26.88 5.51
CA ALA A 379 48.54 -26.85 5.00
C ALA A 379 48.82 -25.61 4.12
N GLY A 380 49.90 -24.85 4.29
CA GLY A 380 51.14 -24.96 5.00
C GLY A 380 52.18 -24.12 4.28
N ARG A 381 53.01 -23.45 5.06
CA ARG A 381 54.39 -23.01 4.74
C ARG A 381 54.67 -22.15 3.50
N GLN A 382 55.09 -21.01 3.60
CA GLN A 382 56.40 -20.40 3.83
C GLN A 382 56.23 -18.89 3.97
#